data_6089682557d1a17df4ca42802ba4f553
#
_entry.id   6089682557d1a17df4ca42802ba4f553
#
_cell.length_a   1.000
_cell.length_b   1.000
_cell.length_c   1.000
_cell.angle_alpha   90.00
_cell.angle_beta   90.00
_cell.angle_gamma   90.00
#
_symmetry.space_group_name_H-M   'P 1'
#
loop_
_entity.id
_entity.type
_entity.pdbx_description
1 polymer ?
#
loop_
_entity_poly.entity_id
_entity_poly.type
_entity_poly.pdbx_seq_one_letter_code
_entity_poly.pdbx_strand_id
1 'polypeptide(L)'
;MTLTDVLKDFAYLSVLLLIGFELRKRITLFQRYFIPTSLIAGTIGMFFSPSWLGEVSPVYIPFSSGIGQWSGVLVIVVCATMFLSLELNQVGRDGMATTFLAGAAHQGQMVVGLGIAALFGVLGSTLPYQFGYMGVWGFYAGHGNATTVGNIIQ
;
A
#
# COMPACT_ATOMS: atom_id res chain seq x y z
N MET A 1 -8.93 13.38 -15.61
CA MET A 1 -9.20 13.58 -14.18
C MET A 1 -9.48 15.06 -13.95
N THR A 2 -10.68 15.42 -13.54
CA THR A 2 -11.07 16.81 -13.26
C THR A 2 -10.85 17.11 -11.78
N LEU A 3 -10.76 18.39 -11.40
CA LEU A 3 -10.69 18.80 -9.99
C LEU A 3 -11.89 18.27 -9.18
N THR A 4 -13.03 18.19 -9.82
CA THR A 4 -14.26 17.67 -9.21
C THR A 4 -14.14 16.17 -8.90
N ASP A 5 -13.49 15.37 -9.75
CA ASP A 5 -13.24 13.94 -9.51
C ASP A 5 -12.31 13.74 -8.32
N VAL A 6 -11.26 14.59 -8.24
CA VAL A 6 -10.33 14.61 -7.11
C VAL A 6 -11.06 14.88 -5.79
N LEU A 7 -11.91 15.90 -5.74
CA LEU A 7 -12.66 16.23 -4.52
C LEU A 7 -13.66 15.13 -4.13
N LYS A 8 -14.31 14.48 -5.11
CA LYS A 8 -15.21 13.35 -4.85
C LYS A 8 -14.44 12.16 -4.27
N ASP A 9 -13.32 11.78 -4.87
CA ASP A 9 -12.50 10.67 -4.39
C ASP A 9 -12.03 10.95 -2.94
N PHE A 10 -11.56 12.17 -2.65
CA PHE A 10 -11.17 12.56 -1.30
C PHE A 10 -12.34 12.48 -0.31
N ALA A 11 -13.52 12.92 -0.69
CA ALA A 11 -14.70 12.84 0.15
C ALA A 11 -15.06 11.38 0.47
N TYR A 12 -15.09 10.51 -0.54
CA TYR A 12 -15.36 9.08 -0.34
C TYR A 12 -14.31 8.39 0.51
N LEU A 13 -13.02 8.66 0.25
CA LEU A 13 -11.92 8.09 1.05
C LEU A 13 -11.98 8.57 2.50
N SER A 14 -12.32 9.84 2.74
CA SER A 14 -12.45 10.38 4.09
C SER A 14 -13.59 9.70 4.86
N VAL A 15 -14.73 9.49 4.24
CA VAL A 15 -15.86 8.79 4.86
C VAL A 15 -15.48 7.33 5.15
N LEU A 16 -14.83 6.64 4.22
CA LEU A 16 -14.37 5.27 4.42
C LEU A 16 -13.36 5.17 5.57
N LEU A 17 -12.44 6.12 5.67
CA LEU A 17 -11.47 6.17 6.77
C LEU A 17 -12.16 6.40 8.12
N LEU A 18 -13.19 7.25 8.19
CA LEU A 18 -13.98 7.45 9.40
C LEU A 18 -14.72 6.17 9.79
N ILE A 19 -15.33 5.47 8.84
CA ILE A 19 -15.98 4.18 9.07
C ILE A 19 -14.97 3.15 9.56
N GLY A 20 -13.82 3.06 8.90
CA GLY A 20 -12.74 2.15 9.29
C GLY A 20 -12.20 2.44 10.69
N PHE A 21 -12.08 3.73 11.07
CA PHE A 21 -11.66 4.16 12.39
C PHE A 21 -12.69 3.73 13.46
N GLU A 22 -13.97 3.97 13.22
CA GLU A 22 -15.03 3.59 14.14
C GLU A 22 -15.15 2.06 14.30
N LEU A 23 -15.02 1.30 13.19
CA LEU A 23 -14.97 -0.16 13.24
C LEU A 23 -13.78 -0.67 14.06
N ARG A 24 -12.59 -0.11 13.84
CA ARG A 24 -11.39 -0.47 14.60
C ARG A 24 -11.56 -0.21 16.08
N LYS A 25 -12.24 0.88 16.44
CA LYS A 25 -12.51 1.24 17.85
C LYS A 25 -13.47 0.25 18.52
N ARG A 26 -14.45 -0.23 17.77
CA ARG A 26 -15.50 -1.13 18.31
C ARG A 26 -15.09 -2.60 18.32
N ILE A 27 -14.29 -3.03 17.34
CA ILE A 27 -13.90 -4.44 17.17
C ILE A 27 -12.50 -4.64 17.75
N THR A 28 -12.43 -5.24 18.95
CA THR A 28 -11.18 -5.54 19.66
C THR A 28 -10.23 -6.45 18.87
N LEU A 29 -10.77 -7.26 17.94
CA LEU A 29 -9.99 -8.11 17.05
C LEU A 29 -9.02 -7.29 16.20
N PHE A 30 -9.47 -6.20 15.60
CA PHE A 30 -8.64 -5.31 14.78
C PHE A 30 -7.53 -4.63 15.58
N GLN A 31 -7.82 -4.33 16.85
CA GLN A 31 -6.84 -3.77 17.77
C GLN A 31 -5.79 -4.82 18.18
N ARG A 32 -6.23 -6.03 18.48
CA ARG A 32 -5.37 -7.15 18.91
C ARG A 32 -4.37 -7.56 17.83
N TYR A 33 -4.78 -7.55 16.56
CA TYR A 33 -3.92 -7.87 15.42
C TYR A 33 -3.22 -6.67 14.82
N PHE A 34 -3.28 -5.49 15.46
CA PHE A 34 -2.67 -4.25 14.99
C PHE A 34 -3.06 -3.86 13.56
N ILE A 35 -4.27 -4.24 13.13
CA ILE A 35 -4.75 -3.93 11.77
C ILE A 35 -4.92 -2.41 11.62
N PRO A 36 -4.24 -1.76 10.65
CA PRO A 36 -4.35 -0.32 10.46
C PRO A 36 -5.74 0.06 9.92
N THR A 37 -6.22 1.22 10.33
CA THR A 37 -7.52 1.78 9.89
C THR A 37 -7.64 1.86 8.37
N SER A 38 -6.54 2.23 7.70
CA SER A 38 -6.48 2.31 6.24
C SER A 38 -6.74 0.99 5.54
N LEU A 39 -6.29 -0.13 6.13
CA LEU A 39 -6.54 -1.46 5.58
C LEU A 39 -8.04 -1.82 5.71
N ILE A 40 -8.66 -1.51 6.85
CA ILE A 40 -10.09 -1.74 7.05
C ILE A 40 -10.91 -0.90 6.05
N ALA A 41 -10.59 0.39 5.96
CA ALA A 41 -11.25 1.31 5.03
C ALA A 41 -11.08 0.90 3.57
N GLY A 42 -9.86 0.49 3.18
CA GLY A 42 -9.55 0.00 1.84
C GLY A 42 -10.30 -1.27 1.49
N THR A 43 -10.40 -2.22 2.43
CA THR A 43 -11.17 -3.46 2.24
C THR A 43 -12.66 -3.15 2.03
N ILE A 44 -13.23 -2.26 2.85
CA ILE A 44 -14.62 -1.81 2.69
C ILE A 44 -14.80 -1.15 1.31
N GLY A 45 -13.89 -0.22 0.94
CA GLY A 45 -13.93 0.47 -0.35
C GLY A 45 -13.83 -0.49 -1.53
N MET A 46 -13.03 -1.56 -1.42
CA MET A 46 -12.92 -2.60 -2.44
C MET A 46 -14.26 -3.36 -2.60
N PHE A 47 -14.91 -3.74 -1.50
CA PHE A 47 -16.21 -4.40 -1.56
C PHE A 47 -17.30 -3.51 -2.17
N PHE A 48 -17.29 -2.22 -1.86
CA PHE A 48 -18.23 -1.24 -2.45
C PHE A 48 -17.77 -0.64 -3.78
N SER A 49 -16.71 -1.18 -4.37
CA SER A 49 -16.22 -0.79 -5.69
C SER A 49 -17.19 -1.19 -6.81
N PRO A 50 -17.21 -0.44 -7.94
CA PRO A 50 -17.95 -0.81 -9.13
C PRO A 50 -17.62 -2.22 -9.64
N SER A 51 -16.37 -2.67 -9.47
CA SER A 51 -15.89 -3.98 -9.92
C SER A 51 -16.42 -5.17 -9.12
N TRP A 52 -16.95 -4.94 -7.93
CA TRP A 52 -17.49 -6.02 -7.06
C TRP A 52 -18.99 -5.88 -6.86
N LEU A 53 -19.42 -4.84 -6.16
CA LEU A 53 -20.84 -4.65 -5.88
C LEU A 53 -21.59 -4.08 -7.09
N GLY A 54 -20.93 -3.33 -7.96
CA GLY A 54 -21.55 -2.74 -9.15
C GLY A 54 -22.08 -3.77 -10.14
N GLU A 55 -21.59 -5.00 -10.14
CA GLU A 55 -22.10 -6.10 -10.95
C GLU A 55 -23.39 -6.74 -10.38
N VAL A 56 -23.59 -6.63 -9.05
CA VAL A 56 -24.66 -7.34 -8.32
C VAL A 56 -25.73 -6.39 -7.79
N SER A 57 -25.37 -5.12 -7.51
CA SER A 57 -26.24 -4.14 -6.88
C SER A 57 -26.08 -2.75 -7.50
N PRO A 58 -27.18 -1.96 -7.62
CA PRO A 58 -27.09 -0.58 -8.06
C PRO A 58 -26.43 0.36 -7.04
N VAL A 59 -26.08 -0.14 -5.85
CA VAL A 59 -25.47 0.64 -4.77
C VAL A 59 -23.98 0.37 -4.74
N TYR A 60 -23.19 1.28 -5.30
CA TYR A 60 -21.72 1.24 -5.29
C TYR A 60 -21.16 2.64 -5.10
N ILE A 61 -19.91 2.74 -4.67
CA ILE A 61 -19.19 4.01 -4.56
C ILE A 61 -18.54 4.32 -5.92
N PRO A 62 -18.94 5.41 -6.61
CA PRO A 62 -18.43 5.74 -7.92
C PRO A 62 -17.05 6.40 -7.83
N PHE A 63 -16.02 5.60 -7.54
CA PHE A 63 -14.64 6.08 -7.59
C PHE A 63 -14.26 6.49 -9.01
N SER A 64 -13.40 7.51 -9.11
CA SER A 64 -12.85 7.90 -10.43
C SER A 64 -11.90 6.82 -10.96
N SER A 65 -11.77 6.76 -12.29
CA SER A 65 -10.79 5.87 -12.94
C SER A 65 -9.33 6.19 -12.57
N GLY A 66 -9.08 7.35 -12.00
CA GLY A 66 -7.76 7.81 -11.57
C GLY A 66 -7.40 7.44 -10.12
N ILE A 67 -8.28 6.76 -9.36
CA ILE A 67 -8.03 6.51 -7.94
C ILE A 67 -6.75 5.70 -7.69
N GLY A 68 -6.38 4.79 -8.59
CA GLY A 68 -5.14 4.01 -8.48
C GLY A 68 -3.87 4.86 -8.55
N GLN A 69 -3.91 6.02 -9.19
CA GLN A 69 -2.77 6.93 -9.31
C GLN A 69 -2.50 7.71 -8.00
N TRP A 70 -3.48 7.79 -7.10
CA TRP A 70 -3.36 8.49 -5.83
C TRP A 70 -2.25 7.93 -4.94
N SER A 71 -2.04 6.61 -4.97
CA SER A 71 -0.97 5.98 -4.18
C SER A 71 0.40 6.56 -4.54
N GLY A 72 0.69 6.74 -5.83
CA GLY A 72 1.95 7.33 -6.30
C GLY A 72 2.11 8.79 -5.88
N VAL A 73 1.06 9.61 -6.06
CA VAL A 73 1.09 11.02 -5.67
C VAL A 73 1.29 11.19 -4.16
N LEU A 74 0.54 10.42 -3.35
CA LEU A 74 0.65 10.49 -1.90
C LEU A 74 2.01 10.03 -1.38
N VAL A 75 2.61 9.00 -1.99
CA VAL A 75 3.98 8.56 -1.66
C VAL A 75 4.99 9.69 -1.90
N ILE A 76 4.89 10.41 -3.01
CA ILE A 76 5.78 11.55 -3.29
C ILE A 76 5.63 12.63 -2.21
N VAL A 77 4.39 12.96 -1.81
CA VAL A 77 4.12 13.95 -0.75
C VAL A 77 4.71 13.50 0.59
N VAL A 78 4.50 12.23 0.95
CA VAL A 78 5.07 11.66 2.20
C VAL A 78 6.59 11.70 2.17
N CYS A 79 7.22 11.28 1.07
CA CYS A 79 8.67 11.35 0.94
C CYS A 79 9.18 12.79 1.05
N ALA A 80 8.54 13.73 0.36
CA ALA A 80 8.93 15.14 0.42
C ALA A 80 8.85 15.70 1.85
N THR A 81 7.76 15.42 2.57
CA THR A 81 7.60 15.88 3.96
C THR A 81 8.58 15.22 4.91
N MET A 82 8.91 13.93 4.71
CA MET A 82 9.95 13.26 5.51
C MET A 82 11.31 13.95 5.36
N PHE A 83 11.72 14.27 4.12
CA PHE A 83 13.00 14.95 3.90
C PHE A 83 13.04 16.36 4.47
N LEU A 84 11.91 17.09 4.47
CA LEU A 84 11.82 18.42 5.07
C LEU A 84 11.92 18.41 6.60
N SER A 85 11.54 17.31 7.25
CA SER A 85 11.59 17.18 8.72
C SER A 85 12.89 16.61 9.26
N LEU A 86 13.83 16.17 8.39
CA LEU A 86 15.11 15.60 8.80
C LEU A 86 16.10 16.69 9.23
N GLU A 87 16.40 16.73 10.52
CA GLU A 87 17.56 17.45 11.02
C GLU A 87 18.83 16.64 10.74
N LEU A 88 19.57 17.01 9.71
CA LEU A 88 20.78 16.30 9.24
C LEU A 88 21.88 16.18 10.31
N ASN A 89 21.86 16.99 11.34
CA ASN A 89 22.83 16.96 12.45
C ASN A 89 22.61 15.78 13.43
N GLN A 90 21.50 15.05 13.34
CA GLN A 90 21.18 13.96 14.26
C GLN A 90 21.48 12.57 13.70
N VAL A 91 22.05 12.46 12.50
CA VAL A 91 22.47 11.19 11.91
C VAL A 91 23.76 10.72 12.58
N GLY A 92 23.66 10.26 13.83
CA GLY A 92 24.76 9.67 14.57
C GLY A 92 25.04 8.22 14.15
N ARG A 93 25.98 7.58 14.88
CA ARG A 93 26.39 6.18 14.67
C ARG A 93 25.21 5.21 14.68
N ASP A 94 24.20 5.47 15.51
CA ASP A 94 23.00 4.63 15.62
C ASP A 94 22.09 4.77 14.37
N GLY A 95 22.01 5.94 13.78
CA GLY A 95 21.31 6.16 12.53
C GLY A 95 21.96 5.40 11.36
N MET A 96 23.30 5.40 11.29
CA MET A 96 24.01 4.60 10.30
C MET A 96 23.79 3.09 10.48
N ALA A 97 23.90 2.60 11.71
CA ALA A 97 23.64 1.18 12.01
C ALA A 97 22.23 0.75 11.63
N THR A 98 21.22 1.58 11.95
CA THR A 98 19.82 1.34 11.59
C THR A 98 19.64 1.34 10.07
N THR A 99 20.29 2.24 9.36
CA THR A 99 20.24 2.31 7.88
C THR A 99 20.85 1.06 7.24
N PHE A 100 22.00 0.60 7.75
CA PHE A 100 22.63 -0.64 7.28
C PHE A 100 21.76 -1.86 7.57
N LEU A 101 21.15 -1.96 8.74
CA LEU A 101 20.25 -3.05 9.10
C LEU A 101 19.01 -3.05 8.22
N ALA A 102 18.40 -1.89 8.01
CA ALA A 102 17.26 -1.73 7.13
C ALA A 102 17.59 -2.10 5.67
N GLY A 103 18.74 -1.64 5.17
CA GLY A 103 19.23 -2.00 3.84
C GLY A 103 19.50 -3.50 3.70
N ALA A 104 20.13 -4.13 4.68
CA ALA A 104 20.38 -5.57 4.69
C ALA A 104 19.07 -6.37 4.72
N ALA A 105 18.10 -5.94 5.54
CA ALA A 105 16.78 -6.56 5.58
C ALA A 105 16.05 -6.45 4.24
N HIS A 106 16.10 -5.28 3.59
CA HIS A 106 15.51 -5.05 2.27
C HIS A 106 16.12 -5.97 1.20
N GLN A 107 17.46 -6.02 1.13
CA GLN A 107 18.16 -6.89 0.18
C GLN A 107 17.93 -8.37 0.48
N GLY A 108 17.90 -8.76 1.75
CA GLY A 108 17.58 -10.11 2.16
C GLY A 108 16.20 -10.57 1.70
N GLN A 109 15.18 -9.73 1.89
CA GLN A 109 13.83 -9.99 1.40
C GLN A 109 13.79 -10.12 -0.13
N MET A 110 14.56 -9.29 -0.84
CA MET A 110 14.66 -9.34 -2.30
C MET A 110 15.23 -10.68 -2.78
N VAL A 111 16.31 -11.13 -2.18
CA VAL A 111 16.93 -12.43 -2.50
C VAL A 111 15.96 -13.58 -2.23
N VAL A 112 15.29 -13.58 -1.09
CA VAL A 112 14.29 -14.59 -0.74
C VAL A 112 13.11 -14.56 -1.72
N GLY A 113 12.57 -13.39 -2.03
CA GLY A 113 11.45 -13.24 -2.96
C GLY A 113 11.76 -13.73 -4.36
N LEU A 114 12.95 -13.36 -4.89
CA LEU A 114 13.42 -13.84 -6.18
C LEU A 114 13.71 -15.35 -6.16
N GLY A 115 14.26 -15.86 -5.06
CA GLY A 115 14.49 -17.30 -4.88
C GLY A 115 13.17 -18.08 -4.91
N ILE A 116 12.12 -17.59 -4.26
CA ILE A 116 10.80 -18.19 -4.30
C ILE A 116 10.22 -18.13 -5.72
N ALA A 117 10.32 -16.98 -6.41
CA ALA A 117 9.83 -16.85 -7.79
C ALA A 117 10.58 -17.80 -8.75
N ALA A 118 11.90 -17.94 -8.59
CA ALA A 118 12.70 -18.88 -9.36
C ALA A 118 12.29 -20.33 -9.09
N LEU A 119 12.05 -20.69 -7.83
CA LEU A 119 11.58 -22.02 -7.45
C LEU A 119 10.23 -22.35 -8.10
N PHE A 120 9.28 -21.42 -8.10
CA PHE A 120 8.02 -21.59 -8.80
C PHE A 120 8.19 -21.71 -10.31
N GLY A 121 9.14 -20.98 -10.90
CA GLY A 121 9.50 -21.11 -12.32
C GLY A 121 10.02 -22.52 -12.67
N VAL A 122 10.87 -23.09 -11.82
CA VAL A 122 11.37 -24.48 -11.98
C VAL A 122 10.24 -25.51 -11.83
N LEU A 123 9.26 -25.24 -10.98
CA LEU A 123 8.07 -26.07 -10.78
C LEU A 123 7.02 -25.94 -11.91
N GLY A 124 7.34 -25.22 -12.99
CA GLY A 124 6.46 -25.07 -14.15
C GLY A 124 5.40 -23.98 -14.02
N SER A 125 5.54 -23.08 -13.06
CA SER A 125 4.65 -21.92 -12.93
C SER A 125 4.97 -20.87 -13.99
N THR A 126 3.93 -20.23 -14.53
CA THR A 126 4.04 -19.08 -15.47
C THR A 126 4.17 -17.74 -14.75
N LEU A 127 4.41 -17.75 -13.43
CA LEU A 127 4.56 -16.52 -12.64
C LEU A 127 5.81 -15.76 -13.10
N PRO A 128 5.67 -14.47 -13.42
CA PRO A 128 6.81 -13.64 -13.80
C PRO A 128 7.75 -13.44 -12.59
N TYR A 129 9.06 -13.36 -12.84
CA TYR A 129 10.06 -13.13 -11.79
C TYR A 129 9.81 -11.87 -10.97
N GLN A 130 9.14 -10.88 -11.55
CA GLN A 130 8.74 -9.65 -10.90
C GLN A 130 7.82 -9.89 -9.69
N PHE A 131 7.11 -11.01 -9.64
CA PHE A 131 6.31 -11.40 -8.48
C PHE A 131 7.15 -11.48 -7.19
N GLY A 132 8.42 -11.89 -7.29
CA GLY A 132 9.33 -11.91 -6.17
C GLY A 132 9.60 -10.54 -5.54
N TYR A 133 9.52 -9.46 -6.32
CA TYR A 133 9.71 -8.10 -5.81
C TYR A 133 8.50 -7.57 -5.04
N MET A 134 7.30 -8.06 -5.30
CA MET A 134 6.09 -7.59 -4.63
C MET A 134 6.12 -7.83 -3.11
N GLY A 135 6.72 -8.95 -2.67
CA GLY A 135 6.90 -9.24 -1.26
C GLY A 135 7.75 -8.18 -0.54
N VAL A 136 8.86 -7.79 -1.15
CA VAL A 136 9.78 -6.77 -0.62
C VAL A 136 9.08 -5.42 -0.47
N TRP A 137 8.42 -4.97 -1.52
CA TRP A 137 7.73 -3.67 -1.51
C TRP A 137 6.53 -3.67 -0.56
N GLY A 138 5.83 -4.80 -0.43
CA GLY A 138 4.73 -4.95 0.50
C GLY A 138 5.16 -4.92 1.96
N PHE A 139 6.23 -5.64 2.31
CA PHE A 139 6.72 -5.72 3.70
C PHE A 139 7.50 -4.49 4.12
N TYR A 140 8.40 -4.00 3.28
CA TYR A 140 9.31 -2.91 3.65
C TYR A 140 8.68 -1.54 3.48
N ALA A 141 7.99 -1.33 2.38
CA ALA A 141 7.44 -0.02 2.02
C ALA A 141 5.90 0.08 2.17
N GLY A 142 5.25 -1.03 2.54
CA GLY A 142 3.81 -1.10 2.74
C GLY A 142 3.02 -1.29 1.45
N HIS A 143 1.74 -1.57 1.63
CA HIS A 143 0.81 -1.92 0.53
C HIS A 143 0.66 -0.84 -0.55
N GLY A 144 0.81 0.43 -0.21
CA GLY A 144 0.75 1.53 -1.20
C GLY A 144 1.87 1.45 -2.23
N ASN A 145 3.10 1.21 -1.78
CA ASN A 145 4.24 1.04 -2.68
C ASN A 145 4.15 -0.26 -3.49
N ALA A 146 3.69 -1.36 -2.89
CA ALA A 146 3.46 -2.60 -3.61
C ALA A 146 2.46 -2.41 -4.76
N THR A 147 1.39 -1.65 -4.56
CA THR A 147 0.41 -1.32 -5.60
C THR A 147 1.02 -0.48 -6.70
N THR A 148 1.83 0.54 -6.33
CA THR A 148 2.50 1.40 -7.31
C THR A 148 3.47 0.60 -8.19
N VAL A 149 4.28 -0.27 -7.58
CA VAL A 149 5.19 -1.15 -8.32
C VAL A 149 4.42 -2.15 -9.18
N GLY A 150 3.35 -2.74 -8.67
CA GLY A 150 2.47 -3.63 -9.43
C GLY A 150 1.91 -2.99 -10.69
N ASN A 151 1.52 -1.72 -10.64
CA ASN A 151 1.02 -0.97 -11.79
C ASN A 151 2.11 -0.63 -12.83
N ILE A 152 3.38 -0.61 -12.43
CA ILE A 152 4.51 -0.36 -13.35
C ILE A 152 4.93 -1.65 -14.08
N ILE A 153 4.71 -2.80 -13.45
CA ILE A 153 5.13 -4.12 -13.97
C ILE A 153 4.12 -4.71 -14.94
N GLN A 154 2.87 -4.25 -14.94
CA GLN A 154 1.85 -4.63 -15.93
C GLN A 154 2.10 -3.99 -17.27
#